data_1a21e70fc40ac21a5696e5d5f57e8224
#
_entry.id   1a21e70fc40ac21a5696e5d5f57e8224
#
_cell.length_a   1.000
_cell.length_b   1.000
_cell.length_c   1.000
_cell.angle_alpha   90.00
_cell.angle_beta   90.00
_cell.angle_gamma   90.00
#
_symmetry.space_group_name_H-M   'P 1'
#
loop_
_entity.id
_entity.type
_entity.pdbx_description
1 polymer ?
#
loop_
_entity_poly.entity_id
_entity_poly.type
_entity_poly.pdbx_seq_one_letter_code
_entity_poly.pdbx_strand_id
1 'polypeptide(L)'
;MYKRQDKDRALELLRLVGLEDERDRFPAEISGGQQQRVAIARSLAKSPKLLLGDELTGNLDSETSNKVMEVLMQACVAEEMTTIMVSHDESLTRFASRVIRMDSGRIVSDKLSDN
;
A
#
# COMPACT_ATOMS: atom_id res chain seq x y z
N MET A 1 0.92 22.94 -14.95
CA MET A 1 1.15 21.99 -16.05
C MET A 1 2.10 20.89 -15.60
N TYR A 2 1.71 19.63 -15.81
CA TYR A 2 2.55 18.50 -15.41
C TYR A 2 3.66 18.29 -16.43
N LYS A 3 4.87 18.04 -15.95
CA LYS A 3 5.98 17.64 -16.81
C LYS A 3 5.70 16.22 -17.34
N ARG A 4 6.30 15.89 -18.48
CA ARG A 4 6.17 14.56 -19.09
C ARG A 4 6.55 13.45 -18.10
N GLN A 5 7.62 13.68 -17.31
CA GLN A 5 8.08 12.73 -16.29
C GLN A 5 7.02 12.47 -15.23
N ASP A 6 6.25 13.50 -14.86
CA ASP A 6 5.21 13.35 -13.85
C ASP A 6 4.05 12.50 -14.37
N LYS A 7 3.70 12.64 -15.65
CA LYS A 7 2.67 11.80 -16.27
C LYS A 7 3.12 10.35 -16.36
N ASP A 8 4.37 10.11 -16.74
CA ASP A 8 4.93 8.77 -16.83
C ASP A 8 4.96 8.12 -15.45
N ARG A 9 5.32 8.86 -14.42
CA ARG A 9 5.32 8.38 -13.04
C ARG A 9 3.90 8.04 -12.56
N ALA A 10 2.93 8.89 -12.88
CA ALA A 10 1.53 8.64 -12.52
C ALA A 10 1.00 7.37 -13.16
N LEU A 11 1.29 7.15 -14.44
CA LEU A 11 0.87 5.93 -15.14
C LEU A 11 1.55 4.69 -14.56
N GLU A 12 2.84 4.78 -14.23
CA GLU A 12 3.58 3.71 -13.58
C GLU A 12 2.91 3.32 -12.25
N LEU A 13 2.55 4.30 -11.43
CA LEU A 13 1.91 4.05 -10.14
C LEU A 13 0.51 3.46 -10.29
N LEU A 14 -0.28 3.94 -11.26
CA LEU A 14 -1.60 3.35 -11.53
C LEU A 14 -1.46 1.91 -11.99
N ARG A 15 -0.45 1.62 -12.79
CA ARG A 15 -0.16 0.25 -13.24
C ARG A 15 0.21 -0.65 -12.06
N LEU A 16 1.04 -0.15 -11.14
CA LEU A 16 1.45 -0.89 -9.95
C LEU A 16 0.25 -1.29 -9.10
N VAL A 17 -0.74 -0.41 -8.95
CA VAL A 17 -1.92 -0.72 -8.14
C VAL A 17 -3.07 -1.33 -8.96
N GLY A 18 -2.83 -1.65 -10.23
CA GLY A 18 -3.79 -2.34 -11.07
C GLY A 18 -4.94 -1.46 -11.58
N LEU A 19 -4.72 -0.17 -11.68
CA LEU A 19 -5.75 0.78 -12.10
C LEU A 19 -5.42 1.51 -13.41
N GLU A 20 -4.53 0.97 -14.22
CA GLU A 20 -4.15 1.61 -15.49
C GLU A 20 -5.36 1.90 -16.38
N ASP A 21 -6.32 0.97 -16.43
CA ASP A 21 -7.50 1.12 -17.27
C ASP A 21 -8.50 2.14 -16.73
N GLU A 22 -8.33 2.58 -15.49
CA GLU A 22 -9.24 3.52 -14.83
C GLU A 22 -8.71 4.95 -14.83
N ARG A 23 -7.60 5.21 -15.51
CA ARG A 23 -6.88 6.49 -15.46
C ARG A 23 -7.72 7.70 -15.87
N ASP A 24 -8.70 7.49 -16.77
CA ASP A 24 -9.54 8.55 -17.31
C ASP A 24 -10.88 8.67 -16.59
N ARG A 25 -11.10 7.90 -15.53
CA ARG A 25 -12.35 7.95 -14.77
C ARG A 25 -12.30 8.96 -13.64
N PHE A 26 -13.45 9.58 -13.38
CA PHE A 26 -13.58 10.46 -12.22
C PHE A 26 -13.67 9.63 -10.93
N PRO A 27 -13.26 10.20 -9.78
CA PRO A 27 -13.31 9.46 -8.50
C PRO A 27 -14.68 8.87 -8.18
N ALA A 28 -15.78 9.52 -8.58
CA ALA A 28 -17.13 9.02 -8.33
C ALA A 28 -17.46 7.77 -9.14
N GLU A 29 -16.69 7.46 -10.18
CA GLU A 29 -16.94 6.33 -11.07
C GLU A 29 -16.20 5.06 -10.66
N ILE A 30 -15.35 5.14 -9.64
CA ILE A 30 -14.55 3.99 -9.20
C ILE A 30 -15.04 3.46 -7.86
N SER A 31 -14.81 2.17 -7.63
CA SER A 31 -15.24 1.50 -6.40
C SER A 31 -14.43 1.96 -5.20
N GLY A 32 -14.91 1.65 -3.98
CA GLY A 32 -14.19 1.93 -2.76
C GLY A 32 -12.80 1.29 -2.72
N GLY A 33 -12.70 0.04 -3.21
CA GLY A 33 -11.40 -0.66 -3.28
C GLY A 33 -10.45 0.01 -4.28
N GLN A 34 -10.98 0.46 -5.42
CA GLN A 34 -10.18 1.19 -6.41
C GLN A 34 -9.73 2.54 -5.84
N GLN A 35 -10.61 3.23 -5.11
CA GLN A 35 -10.24 4.48 -4.44
C GLN A 35 -9.12 4.27 -3.43
N GLN A 36 -9.16 3.18 -2.68
CA GLN A 36 -8.10 2.83 -1.73
C GLN A 36 -6.77 2.61 -2.46
N ARG A 37 -6.79 1.90 -3.58
CA ARG A 37 -5.58 1.68 -4.38
C ARG A 37 -5.04 2.98 -4.97
N VAL A 38 -5.92 3.90 -5.38
CA VAL A 38 -5.50 5.23 -5.83
C VAL A 38 -4.81 5.99 -4.69
N ALA A 39 -5.36 5.92 -3.48
CA ALA A 39 -4.76 6.57 -2.32
C ALA A 39 -3.36 6.03 -2.05
N ILE A 40 -3.15 4.73 -2.19
CA ILE A 40 -1.83 4.10 -2.03
C ILE A 40 -0.88 4.60 -3.13
N ALA A 41 -1.34 4.64 -4.38
CA ALA A 41 -0.52 5.16 -5.49
C ALA A 41 -0.10 6.60 -5.24
N ARG A 42 -1.02 7.44 -4.73
CA ARG A 42 -0.71 8.83 -4.39
C ARG A 42 0.36 8.92 -3.32
N SER A 43 0.30 8.03 -2.32
CA SER A 43 1.31 7.99 -1.27
C SER A 43 2.70 7.68 -1.83
N LEU A 44 2.76 6.87 -2.87
CA LEU A 44 4.02 6.46 -3.50
C LEU A 44 4.55 7.48 -4.51
N ALA A 45 3.72 8.44 -4.93
CA ALA A 45 4.08 9.35 -6.02
C ALA A 45 5.33 10.18 -5.75
N LYS A 46 5.60 10.50 -4.49
CA LYS A 46 6.76 11.29 -4.08
C LYS A 46 7.95 10.43 -3.67
N SER A 47 7.89 9.14 -3.90
CA SER A 47 8.91 8.17 -3.50
C SER A 47 9.36 8.38 -2.05
N PRO A 48 8.45 8.26 -1.08
CA PRO A 48 8.78 8.52 0.32
C PRO A 48 9.77 7.47 0.84
N LYS A 49 10.59 7.85 1.82
CA LYS A 49 11.44 6.88 2.49
C LYS A 49 10.69 6.09 3.55
N LEU A 50 9.63 6.68 4.09
CA LEU A 50 8.80 6.07 5.12
C LEU A 50 7.33 6.25 4.76
N LEU A 51 6.61 5.15 4.69
CA LEU A 51 5.17 5.15 4.47
C LEU A 51 4.48 4.65 5.74
N LEU A 52 3.53 5.42 6.23
CA LEU A 52 2.72 5.05 7.40
C LEU A 52 1.32 4.69 6.91
N GLY A 53 0.85 3.50 7.25
CA GLY A 53 -0.47 3.04 6.86
C GLY A 53 -1.29 2.60 8.07
N ASP A 54 -2.53 3.08 8.14
CA ASP A 54 -3.47 2.68 9.17
C ASP A 54 -4.64 1.98 8.50
N GLU A 55 -4.72 0.65 8.69
CA GLU A 55 -5.78 -0.18 8.12
C GLU A 55 -5.92 0.00 6.59
N LEU A 56 -4.80 -0.02 5.86
CA LEU A 56 -4.78 0.22 4.41
C LEU A 56 -5.70 -0.71 3.62
N THR A 57 -5.92 -1.92 4.10
CA THR A 57 -6.71 -2.93 3.40
C THR A 57 -8.01 -3.28 4.12
N GLY A 58 -8.41 -2.48 5.11
CA GLY A 58 -9.54 -2.80 5.98
C GLY A 58 -10.88 -2.93 5.27
N ASN A 59 -11.05 -2.25 4.14
CA ASN A 59 -12.30 -2.26 3.37
C ASN A 59 -12.22 -3.12 2.12
N LEU A 60 -11.16 -3.91 1.98
CA LEU A 60 -10.91 -4.71 0.79
C LEU A 60 -11.15 -6.19 1.08
N ASP A 61 -11.57 -6.94 0.06
CA ASP A 61 -11.64 -8.39 0.15
C ASP A 61 -10.23 -8.98 0.22
N SER A 62 -10.13 -10.25 0.58
CA SER A 62 -8.82 -10.91 0.78
C SER A 62 -7.96 -10.91 -0.48
N GLU A 63 -8.55 -11.16 -1.63
CA GLU A 63 -7.82 -11.19 -2.89
C GLU A 63 -7.24 -9.83 -3.23
N THR A 64 -8.04 -8.78 -3.12
CA THR A 64 -7.61 -7.40 -3.37
C THR A 64 -6.57 -6.96 -2.35
N SER A 65 -6.77 -7.29 -1.07
CA SER A 65 -5.80 -6.99 -0.01
C SER A 65 -4.43 -7.59 -0.31
N ASN A 66 -4.40 -8.84 -0.76
CA ASN A 66 -3.15 -9.51 -1.09
C ASN A 66 -2.44 -8.83 -2.26
N LYS A 67 -3.18 -8.43 -3.29
CA LYS A 67 -2.61 -7.71 -4.43
C LYS A 67 -2.02 -6.37 -4.01
N VAL A 68 -2.73 -5.63 -3.16
CA VAL A 68 -2.25 -4.35 -2.65
C VAL A 68 -0.97 -4.55 -1.84
N MET A 69 -0.94 -5.55 -0.97
CA MET A 69 0.24 -5.83 -0.16
C MET A 69 1.44 -6.23 -1.02
N GLU A 70 1.22 -7.04 -2.07
CA GLU A 70 2.29 -7.41 -2.99
C GLU A 70 2.88 -6.17 -3.68
N VAL A 71 2.02 -5.24 -4.11
CA VAL A 71 2.46 -3.99 -4.72
C VAL A 71 3.29 -3.16 -3.75
N LEU A 72 2.82 -3.04 -2.50
CA LEU A 72 3.57 -2.32 -1.46
C LEU A 72 4.94 -2.94 -1.21
N MET A 73 5.01 -4.27 -1.14
CA MET A 73 6.27 -4.96 -0.92
C MET A 73 7.24 -4.73 -2.07
N GLN A 74 6.74 -4.79 -3.30
CA GLN A 74 7.57 -4.52 -4.48
C GLN A 74 8.08 -3.08 -4.48
N ALA A 75 7.22 -2.12 -4.10
CA ALA A 75 7.61 -0.72 -4.01
C ALA A 75 8.66 -0.50 -2.92
N CYS A 76 8.54 -1.18 -1.77
CA CYS A 76 9.53 -1.09 -0.70
C CYS A 76 10.91 -1.50 -1.18
N VAL A 77 10.99 -2.57 -1.96
CA VAL A 77 12.27 -3.04 -2.51
C VAL A 77 12.78 -2.10 -3.59
N ALA A 78 11.94 -1.75 -4.55
CA ALA A 78 12.35 -0.95 -5.71
C ALA A 78 12.73 0.48 -5.35
N GLU A 79 12.02 1.08 -4.39
CA GLU A 79 12.20 2.49 -4.00
C GLU A 79 12.99 2.65 -2.69
N GLU A 80 13.52 1.56 -2.14
CA GLU A 80 14.23 1.57 -0.85
C GLU A 80 13.38 2.24 0.24
N MET A 81 12.11 1.87 0.31
CA MET A 81 11.12 2.48 1.20
C MET A 81 10.84 1.57 2.38
N THR A 82 10.62 2.16 3.54
CA THR A 82 10.15 1.46 4.73
C THR A 82 8.66 1.73 4.93
N THR A 83 7.89 0.69 5.18
CA THR A 83 6.46 0.82 5.48
C THR A 83 6.19 0.35 6.90
N ILE A 84 5.49 1.18 7.67
CA ILE A 84 4.95 0.81 8.97
C ILE A 84 3.43 0.78 8.81
N MET A 85 2.83 -0.37 9.07
CA MET A 85 1.40 -0.53 8.89
C MET A 85 0.73 -1.04 10.17
N VAL A 86 -0.38 -0.41 10.52
CA VAL A 86 -1.23 -0.86 11.61
C VAL A 86 -2.40 -1.64 11.01
N SER A 87 -2.65 -2.84 11.52
CA SER A 87 -3.75 -3.67 11.03
C SER A 87 -4.23 -4.64 12.11
N HIS A 88 -5.51 -4.99 12.04
CA HIS A 88 -6.10 -6.07 12.84
C HIS A 88 -6.11 -7.40 12.10
N ASP A 89 -5.66 -7.43 10.85
CA ASP A 89 -5.71 -8.61 10.00
C ASP A 89 -4.42 -9.43 10.16
N GLU A 90 -4.52 -10.54 10.89
CA GLU A 90 -3.39 -11.44 11.13
C GLU A 90 -2.80 -12.03 9.85
N SER A 91 -3.62 -12.20 8.81
CA SER A 91 -3.15 -12.78 7.56
C SER A 91 -2.11 -11.90 6.86
N LEU A 92 -2.05 -10.61 7.18
CA LEU A 92 -1.10 -9.69 6.58
C LEU A 92 0.31 -9.80 7.17
N THR A 93 0.47 -10.50 8.30
CA THR A 93 1.79 -10.62 8.94
C THR A 93 2.82 -11.31 8.07
N ARG A 94 2.36 -12.14 7.13
CA ARG A 94 3.27 -12.84 6.19
C ARG A 94 4.03 -11.88 5.27
N PHE A 95 3.52 -10.67 5.08
CA PHE A 95 4.17 -9.64 4.25
C PHE A 95 5.21 -8.82 5.02
N ALA A 96 5.19 -8.90 6.35
CA ALA A 96 6.03 -8.05 7.19
C ALA A 96 7.37 -8.72 7.49
N SER A 97 8.44 -7.92 7.53
CA SER A 97 9.74 -8.39 8.01
C SER A 97 9.83 -8.35 9.54
N ARG A 98 8.96 -7.57 10.17
CA ARG A 98 8.90 -7.45 11.62
C ARG A 98 7.46 -7.26 12.04
N VAL A 99 7.01 -8.01 13.04
CA VAL A 99 5.66 -7.91 13.57
C VAL A 99 5.71 -7.54 15.04
N ILE A 100 5.11 -6.41 15.37
CA ILE A 100 5.00 -5.94 16.75
C ILE A 100 3.53 -6.03 17.13
N ARG A 101 3.25 -6.80 18.19
CA ARG A 101 1.88 -6.92 18.70
C ARG A 101 1.73 -6.05 19.92
N MET A 102 0.60 -5.35 19.97
CA MET A 102 0.29 -4.44 21.06
C MET A 102 -1.03 -4.82 21.69
N ASP A 103 -1.13 -4.64 22.99
CA ASP A 103 -2.36 -4.83 23.75
C ASP A 103 -2.40 -3.80 24.87
N SER A 104 -3.51 -3.08 24.94
CA SER A 104 -3.75 -2.08 26.00
C SER A 104 -2.61 -1.07 26.14
N GLY A 105 -2.08 -0.62 24.99
CA GLY A 105 -1.03 0.38 24.97
C GLY A 105 0.37 -0.14 25.26
N ARG A 106 0.53 -1.47 25.33
CA ARG A 106 1.82 -2.10 25.62
C ARG A 106 2.23 -3.04 24.52
N ILE A 107 3.54 -3.16 24.29
CA ILE A 107 4.10 -4.13 23.36
C ILE A 107 4.15 -5.49 24.07
N VAL A 108 3.45 -6.48 23.51
CA VAL A 108 3.39 -7.83 24.10
C VAL A 108 4.25 -8.82 23.31
N SER A 109 4.61 -8.52 22.08
CA SER A 109 5.55 -9.34 21.33
C SER A 109 6.18 -8.50 20.22
N ASP A 110 7.40 -8.88 19.83
CA ASP A 110 8.18 -8.22 18.79
C ASP A 110 9.04 -9.29 18.14
N LYS A 111 8.70 -9.67 16.92
CA LYS A 111 9.35 -10.78 16.22
C LYS A 111 9.76 -10.40 14.82
N LEU A 112 10.94 -10.82 14.44
CA LEU A 112 11.42 -10.73 13.05
C LEU A 112 10.87 -11.92 12.27
N SER A 113 10.47 -11.67 11.03
CA SER A 113 10.04 -12.72 10.13
C SER A 113 11.26 -13.48 9.57
N ASP A 114 11.06 -14.78 9.30
CA ASP A 114 12.07 -15.61 8.66
C ASP A 114 12.10 -15.46 7.13
N ASN A 115 11.25 -14.61 6.61
CA ASN A 115 11.18 -14.39 5.16
C ASN A 115 12.28 -13.48 4.64
#